data_3ecca88f8fe600f036d5c8ada63b864f
#
_entry.id   3ecca88f8fe600f036d5c8ada63b864f
#
_cell.length_a   1.000
_cell.length_b   1.000
_cell.length_c   1.000
_cell.angle_alpha   90.00
_cell.angle_beta   90.00
_cell.angle_gamma   90.00
#
_symmetry.space_group_name_H-M   'P 1'
#
loop_
_entity.id
_entity.type
_entity.pdbx_description
1 polymer ?
#
loop_
_entity_poly.entity_id
_entity_poly.type
_entity_poly.pdbx_seq_one_letter_code
_entity_poly.pdbx_strand_id
1 'polypeptide(L)'
;MKKRKIIKILFINCIIFFSLIFIFEIFFGYWFKENNFGFIMRFERQKQNYYETIHDEKKYKFYYKRNFYGFRGEEADPKNIKIVFLGGSTGNQRVTPENLTIVGLLNSKLNKDGYNFKIYNGSTDGKSTGGYANDCKYWFPKIPDFDPKIVIFYTGINDSEYTKINKYDNPWRESTFEKFTDYIKNSSKIVELGKKIKFKYFATKIEKEYGLATVGIDLYKNFNYINYDQAKKIHDDKILNEL
;
A
#
# COMPACT_ATOMS: atom_id res chain seq x y z
N MET A 1 7.97 -54.23 3.06
CA MET A 1 9.13 -53.61 2.43
C MET A 1 8.79 -52.42 1.48
N LYS A 2 7.81 -52.53 0.56
CA LYS A 2 7.47 -51.44 -0.38
C LYS A 2 7.09 -50.10 0.27
N LYS A 3 6.27 -50.07 1.34
CA LYS A 3 5.87 -48.82 2.02
C LYS A 3 7.08 -48.02 2.58
N ARG A 4 8.07 -48.69 3.18
CA ARG A 4 9.27 -48.00 3.71
C ARG A 4 10.12 -47.37 2.62
N LYS A 5 10.23 -47.97 1.43
CA LYS A 5 10.92 -47.39 0.28
C LYS A 5 10.21 -46.12 -0.22
N ILE A 6 8.90 -46.16 -0.34
CA ILE A 6 8.08 -45.01 -0.79
C ILE A 6 8.24 -43.83 0.18
N ILE A 7 8.13 -44.06 1.50
CA ILE A 7 8.30 -43.03 2.53
C ILE A 7 9.71 -42.41 2.43
N LYS A 8 10.75 -43.24 2.23
CA LYS A 8 12.12 -42.74 2.09
C LYS A 8 12.32 -41.87 0.84
N ILE A 9 11.71 -42.25 -0.29
CA ILE A 9 11.74 -41.45 -1.53
C ILE A 9 11.00 -40.13 -1.34
N LEU A 10 9.82 -40.14 -0.75
CA LEU A 10 9.08 -38.93 -0.45
C LEU A 10 9.84 -37.98 0.48
N PHE A 11 10.47 -38.52 1.52
CA PHE A 11 11.29 -37.73 2.45
C PHE A 11 12.48 -37.08 1.75
N ILE A 12 13.20 -37.83 0.90
CA ILE A 12 14.32 -37.28 0.11
C ILE A 12 13.84 -36.17 -0.82
N ASN A 13 12.72 -36.40 -1.53
CA ASN A 13 12.16 -35.39 -2.42
C ASN A 13 11.73 -34.12 -1.67
N CYS A 14 11.16 -34.26 -0.47
CA CYS A 14 10.85 -33.12 0.39
C CYS A 14 12.11 -32.34 0.79
N ILE A 15 13.19 -33.03 1.18
CA ILE A 15 14.46 -32.37 1.50
C ILE A 15 15.00 -31.60 0.29
N ILE A 16 15.03 -32.23 -0.88
CA ILE A 16 15.49 -31.56 -2.10
C ILE A 16 14.64 -30.34 -2.40
N PHE A 17 13.32 -30.48 -2.33
CA PHE A 17 12.37 -29.39 -2.60
C PHE A 17 12.59 -28.20 -1.64
N PHE A 18 12.67 -28.47 -0.34
CA PHE A 18 12.91 -27.39 0.64
C PHE A 18 14.31 -26.79 0.52
N SER A 19 15.32 -27.57 0.15
CA SER A 19 16.67 -27.06 -0.12
C SER A 19 16.69 -26.13 -1.32
N LEU A 20 15.98 -26.46 -2.40
CA LEU A 20 15.86 -25.59 -3.57
C LEU A 20 15.12 -24.28 -3.24
N ILE A 21 14.04 -24.36 -2.45
CA ILE A 21 13.34 -23.18 -1.96
C ILE A 21 14.29 -22.30 -1.13
N PHE A 22 15.03 -22.88 -0.22
CA PHE A 22 15.97 -22.17 0.64
C PHE A 22 17.09 -21.48 -0.17
N ILE A 23 17.68 -22.18 -1.14
CA ILE A 23 18.67 -21.62 -2.04
C ILE A 23 18.06 -20.45 -2.84
N PHE A 24 16.88 -20.62 -3.40
CA PHE A 24 16.18 -19.58 -4.13
C PHE A 24 15.95 -18.33 -3.25
N GLU A 25 15.51 -18.52 -2.00
CA GLU A 25 15.29 -17.43 -1.05
C GLU A 25 16.58 -16.70 -0.70
N ILE A 26 17.71 -17.39 -0.53
CA ILE A 26 19.00 -16.76 -0.25
C ILE A 26 19.42 -15.83 -1.41
N PHE A 27 19.27 -16.29 -2.66
CA PHE A 27 19.72 -15.53 -3.82
C PHE A 27 18.77 -14.42 -4.24
N PHE A 28 17.46 -14.63 -4.13
CA PHE A 28 16.44 -13.71 -4.64
C PHE A 28 15.62 -13.00 -3.56
N GLY A 29 15.69 -13.46 -2.34
CA GLY A 29 15.03 -12.84 -1.19
C GLY A 29 15.73 -11.55 -0.73
N TYR A 30 15.08 -10.86 0.19
CA TYR A 30 15.57 -9.60 0.76
C TYR A 30 16.11 -9.79 2.19
N TRP A 31 16.49 -11.01 2.56
CA TRP A 31 16.88 -11.40 3.92
C TRP A 31 18.09 -10.66 4.47
N PHE A 32 19.04 -10.33 3.59
CA PHE A 32 20.32 -9.68 3.93
C PHE A 32 20.37 -8.20 3.56
N LYS A 33 19.27 -7.65 3.05
CA LYS A 33 19.25 -6.21 2.80
C LYS A 33 19.16 -5.46 4.12
N GLU A 34 20.07 -4.52 4.33
CA GLU A 34 20.01 -3.61 5.46
C GLU A 34 18.64 -2.95 5.53
N ASN A 35 18.00 -3.17 6.67
CA ASN A 35 16.68 -2.71 6.91
C ASN A 35 16.72 -1.61 7.97
N ASN A 36 17.16 -0.39 7.59
CA ASN A 36 17.16 0.76 8.48
C ASN A 36 15.76 1.10 9.04
N PHE A 37 14.71 0.55 8.40
CA PHE A 37 13.32 0.69 8.80
C PHE A 37 12.77 -0.53 9.54
N GLY A 38 13.61 -1.47 9.96
CA GLY A 38 13.31 -2.83 10.43
C GLY A 38 12.06 -3.04 11.26
N PHE A 39 11.63 -2.05 12.02
CA PHE A 39 10.51 -2.13 12.94
C PHE A 39 9.44 -1.05 12.71
N ILE A 40 9.57 -0.21 11.70
CA ILE A 40 8.50 0.72 11.33
C ILE A 40 7.46 -0.04 10.53
N MET A 41 6.42 -0.29 11.17
CA MET A 41 5.51 -1.37 10.94
C MET A 41 4.57 -1.33 9.81
N ARG A 42 4.13 -0.24 9.47
CA ARG A 42 3.11 -0.09 8.41
C ARG A 42 3.73 0.45 7.16
N PHE A 43 5.02 0.34 7.13
CA PHE A 43 5.85 0.88 6.11
C PHE A 43 5.98 -0.12 4.97
N GLU A 44 5.23 0.09 3.94
CA GLU A 44 5.25 -0.72 2.73
C GLU A 44 6.31 -0.17 1.79
N ARG A 45 7.58 -0.54 1.99
CA ARG A 45 8.63 -0.20 1.04
C ARG A 45 8.81 -1.29 0.01
N GLN A 46 9.31 -0.90 -1.15
CA GLN A 46 9.51 -1.79 -2.30
C GLN A 46 8.27 -2.63 -2.64
N LYS A 47 7.10 -2.12 -2.27
CA LYS A 47 5.83 -2.79 -2.55
C LYS A 47 5.43 -2.53 -3.98
N GLN A 48 5.01 -3.59 -4.63
CA GLN A 48 4.42 -3.52 -5.95
C GLN A 48 3.17 -4.39 -6.00
N ASN A 49 2.03 -3.77 -6.27
CA ASN A 49 0.77 -4.46 -6.50
C ASN A 49 0.24 -4.07 -7.88
N TYR A 50 -0.32 -5.04 -8.57
CA TYR A 50 -1.03 -4.79 -9.82
C TYR A 50 -2.49 -4.49 -9.53
N TYR A 51 -3.01 -3.45 -10.17
CA TYR A 51 -4.40 -3.05 -10.10
C TYR A 51 -4.97 -2.82 -11.49
N GLU A 52 -6.26 -3.09 -11.61
CA GLU A 52 -7.07 -2.63 -12.74
C GLU A 52 -8.21 -1.77 -12.17
N THR A 53 -8.49 -0.65 -12.76
CA THR A 53 -9.56 0.26 -12.35
C THR A 53 -10.22 0.91 -13.56
N ILE A 54 -11.44 1.39 -13.38
CA ILE A 54 -12.16 2.18 -14.38
C ILE A 54 -12.28 3.60 -13.85
N HIS A 55 -11.89 4.55 -14.66
CA HIS A 55 -12.02 5.98 -14.39
C HIS A 55 -12.45 6.67 -15.68
N ASP A 56 -13.51 7.47 -15.65
CA ASP A 56 -14.10 8.13 -16.81
C ASP A 56 -14.31 7.16 -17.97
N GLU A 57 -14.95 6.01 -17.71
CA GLU A 57 -15.24 4.93 -18.66
C GLU A 57 -13.98 4.25 -19.26
N LYS A 58 -12.79 4.69 -18.90
CA LYS A 58 -11.53 4.11 -19.36
C LYS A 58 -11.00 3.10 -18.36
N LYS A 59 -10.58 1.95 -18.87
CA LYS A 59 -9.92 0.91 -18.09
C LYS A 59 -8.43 1.19 -17.98
N TYR A 60 -7.95 1.29 -16.75
CA TYR A 60 -6.54 1.48 -16.43
C TYR A 60 -5.96 0.23 -15.80
N LYS A 61 -4.79 -0.18 -16.30
CA LYS A 61 -3.96 -1.24 -15.74
C LYS A 61 -2.68 -0.61 -15.26
N PHE A 62 -2.35 -0.77 -13.98
CA PHE A 62 -1.18 -0.10 -13.42
C PHE A 62 -0.60 -0.85 -12.22
N TYR A 63 0.63 -0.51 -11.88
CA TYR A 63 1.27 -0.98 -10.67
C TYR A 63 1.25 0.12 -9.61
N TYR A 64 0.67 -0.19 -8.46
CA TYR A 64 0.90 0.59 -7.26
C TYR A 64 2.28 0.22 -6.73
N LYS A 65 3.16 1.19 -6.63
CA LYS A 65 4.53 1.00 -6.17
C LYS A 65 4.82 1.86 -4.95
N ARG A 66 5.69 1.35 -4.09
CA ARG A 66 6.38 2.15 -3.07
C ARG A 66 7.87 1.91 -3.19
N ASN A 67 8.62 2.99 -3.15
CA ASN A 67 10.07 2.97 -3.24
C ASN A 67 10.73 2.42 -1.97
N PHE A 68 12.05 2.34 -1.96
CA PHE A 68 12.83 1.83 -0.84
C PHE A 68 12.57 2.59 0.46
N TYR A 69 12.32 3.88 0.39
CA TYR A 69 12.06 4.72 1.55
C TYR A 69 10.58 4.80 1.95
N GLY A 70 9.69 4.18 1.16
CA GLY A 70 8.27 4.06 1.44
C GLY A 70 7.39 5.14 0.84
N PHE A 71 7.92 6.05 0.08
CA PHE A 71 7.12 6.97 -0.71
C PHE A 71 6.48 6.23 -1.87
N ARG A 72 5.26 6.59 -2.20
CA ARG A 72 4.59 6.07 -3.37
C ARG A 72 5.28 6.56 -4.65
N GLY A 73 5.44 5.66 -5.61
CA GLY A 73 6.07 5.93 -6.90
C GLY A 73 7.43 5.25 -7.08
N GLU A 74 8.23 5.81 -7.95
CA GLU A 74 9.55 5.29 -8.31
C GLU A 74 10.62 5.61 -7.25
N GLU A 75 11.78 4.96 -7.37
CA GLU A 75 12.93 5.24 -6.53
C GLU A 75 13.38 6.69 -6.68
N ALA A 76 13.86 7.26 -5.58
CA ALA A 76 14.34 8.62 -5.52
C ALA A 76 15.51 8.73 -4.55
N ASP A 77 16.45 9.62 -4.84
CA ASP A 77 17.47 10.01 -3.90
C ASP A 77 16.83 10.87 -2.79
N PRO A 78 16.92 10.49 -1.51
CA PRO A 78 16.26 11.18 -0.41
C PRO A 78 16.60 12.66 -0.31
N LYS A 79 17.84 13.04 -0.60
CA LYS A 79 18.28 14.46 -0.58
C LYS A 79 17.54 15.35 -1.59
N ASN A 80 16.93 14.73 -2.61
CA ASN A 80 16.12 15.44 -3.62
C ASN A 80 14.63 15.51 -3.25
N ILE A 81 14.21 14.84 -2.17
CA ILE A 81 12.84 14.87 -1.67
C ILE A 81 12.64 16.13 -0.81
N LYS A 82 12.21 17.23 -1.43
CA LYS A 82 12.03 18.51 -0.74
C LYS A 82 10.58 18.78 -0.33
N ILE A 83 9.63 18.15 -0.98
CA ILE A 83 8.20 18.32 -0.69
C ILE A 83 7.58 16.95 -0.47
N VAL A 84 6.95 16.77 0.68
CA VAL A 84 6.26 15.53 1.07
C VAL A 84 4.79 15.81 1.28
N PHE A 85 3.96 14.91 0.77
CA PHE A 85 2.53 14.89 1.00
C PHE A 85 2.17 13.72 1.89
N LEU A 86 1.53 13.97 3.01
CA LEU A 86 1.06 12.98 3.97
C LEU A 86 -0.46 13.03 4.08
N GLY A 87 -1.09 11.88 3.90
CA GLY A 87 -2.54 11.74 4.00
C GLY A 87 -2.93 10.30 4.34
N GLY A 88 -4.19 10.08 4.66
CA GLY A 88 -4.77 8.75 4.86
C GLY A 88 -4.95 7.98 3.55
N SER A 89 -5.95 7.10 3.51
CA SER A 89 -6.30 6.34 2.30
C SER A 89 -6.69 7.26 1.13
N THR A 90 -7.32 8.40 1.42
CA THR A 90 -7.68 9.43 0.44
C THR A 90 -6.47 10.11 -0.19
N GLY A 91 -5.36 10.22 0.53
CA GLY A 91 -4.08 10.72 -0.01
C GLY A 91 -3.27 9.61 -0.67
N ASN A 92 -3.32 8.40 -0.14
CA ASN A 92 -2.64 7.23 -0.71
C ASN A 92 -3.24 6.80 -2.05
N GLN A 93 -4.57 6.87 -2.19
CA GLN A 93 -5.30 6.56 -3.43
C GLN A 93 -4.83 5.27 -4.12
N ARG A 94 -4.67 4.20 -3.35
CA ARG A 94 -4.02 2.93 -3.75
C ARG A 94 -4.52 2.35 -5.07
N VAL A 95 -5.81 2.53 -5.36
CA VAL A 95 -6.47 1.98 -6.55
C VAL A 95 -6.57 2.99 -7.70
N THR A 96 -5.86 4.10 -7.62
CA THR A 96 -5.80 5.13 -8.65
C THR A 96 -4.42 5.09 -9.32
N PRO A 97 -4.35 5.16 -10.67
CA PRO A 97 -3.08 5.30 -11.39
C PRO A 97 -2.28 6.51 -10.90
N GLU A 98 -0.96 6.42 -10.88
CA GLU A 98 -0.08 7.44 -10.30
C GLU A 98 -0.36 8.85 -10.83
N ASN A 99 -0.50 8.97 -12.14
CA ASN A 99 -0.75 10.24 -12.82
C ASN A 99 -2.14 10.85 -12.57
N LEU A 100 -3.09 10.06 -12.04
CA LEU A 100 -4.46 10.48 -11.70
C LEU A 100 -4.65 10.70 -10.20
N THR A 101 -3.63 10.48 -9.40
CA THR A 101 -3.68 10.79 -7.96
C THR A 101 -3.61 12.30 -7.73
N ILE A 102 -4.04 12.75 -6.54
CA ILE A 102 -3.88 14.16 -6.12
C ILE A 102 -2.44 14.62 -6.33
N VAL A 103 -1.47 13.83 -5.84
CA VAL A 103 -0.05 14.18 -5.96
C VAL A 103 0.41 14.12 -7.42
N GLY A 104 -0.05 13.15 -8.20
CA GLY A 104 0.27 13.05 -9.62
C GLY A 104 -0.25 14.25 -10.43
N LEU A 105 -1.49 14.67 -10.17
CA LEU A 105 -2.09 15.86 -10.80
C LEU A 105 -1.37 17.15 -10.39
N LEU A 106 -1.03 17.30 -9.09
CA LEU A 106 -0.25 18.43 -8.61
C LEU A 106 1.13 18.49 -9.28
N ASN A 107 1.85 17.37 -9.36
CA ASN A 107 3.14 17.31 -10.04
C ASN A 107 3.01 17.66 -11.53
N SER A 108 1.96 17.17 -12.20
CA SER A 108 1.70 17.51 -13.61
C SER A 108 1.46 19.01 -13.79
N LYS A 109 0.69 19.62 -12.89
CA LYS A 109 0.42 21.06 -12.93
C LYS A 109 1.67 21.87 -12.68
N LEU A 110 2.43 21.54 -11.64
CA LEU A 110 3.70 22.22 -11.32
C LEU A 110 4.68 22.19 -12.50
N ASN A 111 4.82 21.04 -13.17
CA ASN A 111 5.66 20.92 -14.36
C ASN A 111 5.16 21.79 -15.52
N LYS A 112 3.85 21.86 -15.73
CA LYS A 112 3.26 22.74 -16.77
C LYS A 112 3.50 24.22 -16.48
N ASP A 113 3.48 24.58 -15.19
CA ASP A 113 3.72 25.95 -14.74
C ASP A 113 5.25 26.30 -14.69
N GLY A 114 6.11 25.37 -15.14
CA GLY A 114 7.57 25.59 -15.24
C GLY A 114 8.37 25.35 -13.96
N TYR A 115 7.75 24.78 -12.93
CA TYR A 115 8.45 24.48 -11.68
C TYR A 115 9.22 23.17 -11.77
N ASN A 116 10.48 23.18 -11.40
CA ASN A 116 11.36 22.00 -11.43
C ASN A 116 11.50 21.36 -10.01
N PHE A 117 10.37 21.07 -9.37
CA PHE A 117 10.35 20.29 -8.12
C PHE A 117 9.20 19.29 -8.14
N LYS A 118 9.33 18.26 -7.32
CA LYS A 118 8.39 17.14 -7.25
C LYS A 118 7.90 16.95 -5.83
N ILE A 119 6.60 16.71 -5.69
CA ILE A 119 5.95 16.30 -4.46
C ILE A 119 5.99 14.78 -4.37
N TYR A 120 6.45 14.25 -3.23
CA TYR A 120 6.49 12.82 -2.97
C TYR A 120 5.39 12.41 -2.01
N ASN A 121 4.65 11.38 -2.38
CA ASN A 121 3.50 10.90 -1.63
C ASN A 121 3.92 9.89 -0.56
N GLY A 122 3.88 10.32 0.71
CA GLY A 122 4.13 9.48 1.90
C GLY A 122 2.84 8.98 2.57
N SER A 123 1.67 9.21 1.97
CA SER A 123 0.38 8.85 2.56
C SER A 123 0.24 7.36 2.83
N THR A 124 -0.42 7.00 3.92
CA THR A 124 -0.65 5.61 4.33
C THR A 124 -2.09 5.43 4.81
N ASP A 125 -2.73 4.33 4.38
CA ASP A 125 -4.12 4.06 4.71
C ASP A 125 -4.34 4.00 6.23
N GLY A 126 -5.42 4.63 6.69
CA GLY A 126 -5.88 4.59 8.08
C GLY A 126 -5.15 5.52 9.04
N LYS A 127 -4.10 6.25 8.64
CA LYS A 127 -3.41 7.20 9.51
C LYS A 127 -4.21 8.45 9.80
N SER A 128 -4.16 8.88 11.05
CA SER A 128 -4.60 10.18 11.52
C SER A 128 -3.43 11.17 11.67
N THR A 129 -3.71 12.37 12.14
CA THR A 129 -2.69 13.38 12.48
C THR A 129 -1.64 12.84 13.47
N GLY A 130 -2.07 12.03 14.44
CA GLY A 130 -1.15 11.35 15.37
C GLY A 130 -0.17 10.42 14.65
N GLY A 131 -0.62 9.70 13.63
CA GLY A 131 0.23 8.86 12.80
C GLY A 131 1.26 9.66 11.99
N TYR A 132 0.89 10.84 11.51
CA TYR A 132 1.84 11.72 10.81
C TYR A 132 2.89 12.31 11.75
N ALA A 133 2.50 12.67 12.96
CA ALA A 133 3.48 13.07 13.98
C ALA A 133 4.48 11.95 14.26
N ASN A 134 4.01 10.70 14.31
CA ASN A 134 4.88 9.53 14.45
C ASN A 134 5.77 9.31 13.22
N ASP A 135 5.31 9.60 12.02
CA ASP A 135 6.14 9.55 10.81
C ASP A 135 7.29 10.56 10.89
N CYS A 136 7.01 11.79 11.27
CA CYS A 136 8.04 12.81 11.47
C CYS A 136 9.05 12.41 12.56
N LYS A 137 8.60 11.77 13.64
CA LYS A 137 9.44 11.38 14.77
C LYS A 137 10.26 10.12 14.52
N TYR A 138 9.69 9.13 13.83
CA TYR A 138 10.29 7.79 13.77
C TYR A 138 10.68 7.34 12.36
N TRP A 139 10.00 7.83 11.32
CA TRP A 139 10.30 7.46 9.95
C TRP A 139 11.31 8.40 9.30
N PHE A 140 11.02 9.70 9.26
CA PHE A 140 11.86 10.68 8.58
C PHE A 140 13.32 10.65 9.05
N PRO A 141 13.62 10.57 10.36
CA PRO A 141 15.02 10.52 10.82
C PRO A 141 15.82 9.30 10.39
N LYS A 142 15.13 8.26 9.89
CA LYS A 142 15.79 7.02 9.41
C LYS A 142 16.12 7.04 7.92
N ILE A 143 15.67 8.06 7.21
CA ILE A 143 15.97 8.24 5.80
C ILE A 143 17.26 9.05 5.70
N PRO A 144 18.34 8.49 5.13
CA PRO A 144 19.63 9.20 5.05
C PRO A 144 19.49 10.45 4.18
N ASP A 145 20.13 11.53 4.59
CA ASP A 145 20.16 12.83 3.88
C ASP A 145 18.78 13.42 3.54
N PHE A 146 17.74 12.99 4.27
CA PHE A 146 16.37 13.43 4.05
C PHE A 146 16.11 14.73 4.83
N ASP A 147 15.85 15.79 4.07
CA ASP A 147 15.59 17.13 4.60
C ASP A 147 14.47 17.81 3.82
N PRO A 148 13.20 17.39 4.06
CA PRO A 148 12.07 18.01 3.40
C PRO A 148 11.88 19.45 3.89
N LYS A 149 11.66 20.37 2.95
CA LYS A 149 11.43 21.78 3.23
C LYS A 149 9.95 22.09 3.42
N ILE A 150 9.09 21.27 2.82
CA ILE A 150 7.64 21.43 2.89
C ILE A 150 7.02 20.07 3.18
N VAL A 151 6.15 20.00 4.17
CA VAL A 151 5.30 18.85 4.44
C VAL A 151 3.84 19.31 4.34
N ILE A 152 3.11 18.69 3.41
CA ILE A 152 1.70 18.94 3.17
C ILE A 152 0.91 17.88 3.91
N PHE A 153 0.06 18.27 4.85
CA PHE A 153 -0.84 17.38 5.57
C PHE A 153 -2.23 17.43 4.95
N TYR A 154 -2.71 16.28 4.49
CA TYR A 154 -4.08 16.08 4.03
C TYR A 154 -4.83 15.24 5.07
N THR A 155 -5.33 15.92 6.09
CA THR A 155 -5.98 15.33 7.28
C THR A 155 -7.50 15.29 7.12
N GLY A 156 -8.19 14.57 7.98
CA GLY A 156 -9.63 14.59 8.01
C GLY A 156 -10.26 13.31 8.58
N ILE A 157 -10.81 12.45 7.75
CA ILE A 157 -11.71 11.37 8.15
C ILE A 157 -11.17 10.43 9.24
N ASN A 158 -9.87 10.20 9.26
CA ASN A 158 -9.24 9.34 10.28
C ASN A 158 -9.03 10.04 11.63
N ASP A 159 -9.28 11.33 11.70
CA ASP A 159 -9.18 12.15 12.90
C ASP A 159 -10.55 12.35 13.57
N SER A 160 -11.62 11.82 13.01
CA SER A 160 -13.00 12.01 13.48
C SER A 160 -13.28 11.36 14.85
N GLU A 161 -12.49 10.37 15.27
CA GLU A 161 -12.64 9.67 16.54
C GLU A 161 -11.48 9.97 17.51
N TYR A 162 -11.41 11.18 18.05
CA TYR A 162 -10.32 11.60 18.97
C TYR A 162 -10.21 10.79 20.27
N THR A 163 -11.22 10.04 20.65
CA THR A 163 -11.25 9.32 21.92
C THR A 163 -10.60 7.95 21.88
N LYS A 164 -10.26 7.43 20.70
CA LYS A 164 -9.65 6.11 20.53
C LYS A 164 -8.27 6.24 19.92
N ILE A 165 -7.29 5.57 20.54
CA ILE A 165 -5.96 5.42 19.93
C ILE A 165 -6.14 4.67 18.61
N ASN A 166 -5.84 5.37 17.52
CA ASN A 166 -5.92 4.78 16.19
C ASN A 166 -4.75 3.79 16.02
N LYS A 167 -5.08 2.49 15.90
CA LYS A 167 -4.08 1.43 15.71
C LYS A 167 -3.18 1.65 14.48
N TYR A 168 -3.63 2.46 13.53
CA TYR A 168 -2.85 2.78 12.33
C TYR A 168 -1.79 3.86 12.57
N ASP A 169 -1.89 4.59 13.66
CA ASP A 169 -0.92 5.61 14.05
C ASP A 169 0.29 5.03 14.75
N ASN A 170 0.14 3.83 15.34
CA ASN A 170 1.25 3.16 15.98
C ASN A 170 2.28 2.71 14.92
N PRO A 171 3.51 3.24 14.94
CA PRO A 171 4.55 2.83 14.01
C PRO A 171 5.11 1.43 14.31
N TRP A 172 4.72 0.81 15.42
CA TRP A 172 5.24 -0.47 15.88
C TRP A 172 4.17 -1.56 15.91
N ARG A 173 4.53 -2.83 15.59
CA ARG A 173 3.68 -3.97 15.87
C ARG A 173 3.84 -4.37 17.32
N GLU A 174 2.76 -4.61 17.98
CA GLU A 174 2.77 -4.92 19.40
C GLU A 174 3.27 -6.34 19.62
N SER A 175 2.79 -7.31 18.84
CA SER A 175 3.12 -8.69 19.05
C SER A 175 4.40 -9.13 18.32
N THR A 176 5.19 -9.98 18.99
CA THR A 176 6.39 -10.61 18.41
C THR A 176 6.04 -11.46 17.18
N PHE A 177 4.88 -12.11 17.19
CA PHE A 177 4.40 -12.91 16.08
C PHE A 177 4.10 -12.07 14.84
N GLU A 178 3.50 -10.90 15.03
CA GLU A 178 3.27 -9.96 13.92
C GLU A 178 4.60 -9.44 13.35
N LYS A 179 5.55 -9.06 14.21
CA LYS A 179 6.90 -8.65 13.78
C LYS A 179 7.57 -9.72 12.93
N PHE A 180 7.52 -10.97 13.39
CA PHE A 180 8.08 -12.11 12.68
C PHE A 180 7.38 -12.37 11.33
N THR A 181 6.05 -12.37 11.32
CA THR A 181 5.30 -12.57 10.09
C THR A 181 5.52 -11.47 9.07
N ASP A 182 5.67 -10.22 9.51
CA ASP A 182 5.99 -9.11 8.63
C ASP A 182 7.42 -9.17 8.11
N TYR A 183 8.37 -9.57 8.96
CA TYR A 183 9.74 -9.82 8.52
C TYR A 183 9.77 -10.84 7.38
N ILE A 184 9.11 -11.99 7.55
CA ILE A 184 9.01 -13.01 6.49
C ILE A 184 8.32 -12.44 5.24
N LYS A 185 7.16 -11.78 5.41
CA LYS A 185 6.40 -11.23 4.28
C LYS A 185 7.16 -10.19 3.46
N ASN A 186 8.08 -9.47 4.10
CA ASN A 186 8.86 -8.41 3.45
C ASN A 186 10.22 -8.90 2.95
N SER A 187 10.73 -10.00 3.49
CA SER A 187 12.03 -10.57 3.13
C SER A 187 11.94 -11.70 2.11
N SER A 188 10.82 -12.44 2.08
CA SER A 188 10.67 -13.61 1.22
C SER A 188 10.25 -13.25 -0.20
N LYS A 189 11.04 -13.69 -1.17
CA LYS A 189 10.71 -13.58 -2.61
C LYS A 189 9.55 -14.48 -3.01
N ILE A 190 9.45 -15.65 -2.41
CA ILE A 190 8.35 -16.60 -2.67
C ILE A 190 7.03 -16.01 -2.21
N VAL A 191 7.00 -15.38 -1.02
CA VAL A 191 5.80 -14.71 -0.53
C VAL A 191 5.42 -13.55 -1.45
N GLU A 192 6.37 -12.78 -1.94
CA GLU A 192 6.12 -11.72 -2.93
C GLU A 192 5.49 -12.28 -4.22
N LEU A 193 6.08 -13.34 -4.77
CA LEU A 193 5.56 -13.99 -5.97
C LEU A 193 4.16 -14.59 -5.74
N GLY A 194 3.96 -15.27 -4.61
CA GLY A 194 2.66 -15.81 -4.23
C GLY A 194 1.58 -14.73 -4.13
N LYS A 195 1.92 -13.58 -3.55
CA LYS A 195 1.01 -12.41 -3.51
C LYS A 195 0.68 -11.91 -4.93
N LYS A 196 1.68 -11.77 -5.81
CA LYS A 196 1.47 -11.33 -7.20
C LYS A 196 0.51 -12.27 -7.96
N ILE A 197 0.75 -13.59 -7.84
CA ILE A 197 -0.11 -14.61 -8.46
C ILE A 197 -1.53 -14.54 -7.89
N LYS A 198 -1.67 -14.48 -6.57
CA LYS A 198 -2.95 -14.36 -5.88
C LYS A 198 -3.72 -13.13 -6.35
N PHE A 199 -3.09 -11.96 -6.35
CA PHE A 199 -3.75 -10.72 -6.77
C PHE A 199 -4.16 -10.76 -8.24
N LYS A 200 -3.30 -11.29 -9.13
CA LYS A 200 -3.64 -11.46 -10.54
C LYS A 200 -4.84 -12.40 -10.73
N TYR A 201 -4.87 -13.51 -10.01
CA TYR A 201 -5.98 -14.46 -10.05
C TYR A 201 -7.30 -13.82 -9.59
N PHE A 202 -7.28 -13.13 -8.44
CA PHE A 202 -8.48 -12.47 -7.94
C PHE A 202 -8.94 -11.33 -8.84
N ALA A 203 -8.03 -10.52 -9.39
CA ALA A 203 -8.37 -9.48 -10.35
C ALA A 203 -9.08 -10.07 -11.58
N THR A 204 -8.53 -11.17 -12.14
CA THR A 204 -9.16 -11.86 -13.28
C THR A 204 -10.51 -12.46 -12.94
N LYS A 205 -10.67 -13.00 -11.72
CA LYS A 205 -11.95 -13.54 -11.26
C LYS A 205 -13.00 -12.44 -11.12
N ILE A 206 -12.66 -11.32 -10.49
CA ILE A 206 -13.55 -10.17 -10.33
C ILE A 206 -13.93 -9.58 -11.69
N GLU A 207 -13.00 -9.48 -12.62
CA GLU A 207 -13.29 -9.03 -13.98
C GLU A 207 -14.33 -9.92 -14.69
N LYS A 208 -14.20 -11.24 -14.53
CA LYS A 208 -15.16 -12.19 -15.12
C LYS A 208 -16.54 -12.13 -14.47
N GLU A 209 -16.60 -11.99 -13.14
CA GLU A 209 -17.87 -12.01 -12.40
C GLU A 209 -18.60 -10.65 -12.45
N TYR A 210 -17.88 -9.54 -12.52
CA TYR A 210 -18.44 -8.21 -12.34
C TYR A 210 -18.04 -7.19 -13.41
N GLY A 211 -17.23 -7.58 -14.39
CA GLY A 211 -16.65 -6.66 -15.36
C GLY A 211 -15.62 -5.68 -14.78
N LEU A 212 -15.21 -5.89 -13.52
CA LEU A 212 -14.28 -5.05 -12.79
C LEU A 212 -13.13 -5.92 -12.28
N ALA A 213 -11.89 -5.52 -12.55
CA ALA A 213 -10.71 -6.25 -12.13
C ALA A 213 -10.03 -5.66 -10.89
N THR A 214 -10.76 -4.95 -10.02
CA THR A 214 -10.22 -4.32 -8.83
C THR A 214 -10.45 -5.19 -7.61
N VAL A 215 -9.39 -5.72 -7.02
CA VAL A 215 -9.46 -6.50 -5.78
C VAL A 215 -9.64 -5.56 -4.59
N GLY A 216 -10.76 -5.71 -3.89
CA GLY A 216 -11.01 -5.05 -2.60
C GLY A 216 -11.95 -3.85 -2.64
N ILE A 217 -12.59 -3.58 -3.77
CA ILE A 217 -13.62 -2.55 -3.83
C ILE A 217 -14.89 -3.13 -4.44
N ASP A 218 -15.73 -3.70 -3.59
CA ASP A 218 -17.16 -3.93 -3.88
C ASP A 218 -17.95 -2.60 -3.95
N LEU A 219 -17.24 -1.49 -4.04
CA LEU A 219 -17.84 -0.16 -3.99
C LEU A 219 -18.74 0.13 -5.20
N TYR A 220 -18.48 -0.50 -6.35
CA TYR A 220 -19.28 -0.24 -7.55
C TYR A 220 -20.54 -1.11 -7.69
N LYS A 221 -20.65 -2.18 -6.93
CA LYS A 221 -21.85 -3.06 -7.01
C LYS A 221 -23.08 -2.46 -6.35
N ASN A 222 -22.90 -1.57 -5.36
CA ASN A 222 -23.97 -0.97 -4.58
C ASN A 222 -24.10 0.54 -4.78
N PHE A 223 -23.24 1.17 -5.54
CA PHE A 223 -23.46 2.53 -6.00
C PHE A 223 -24.34 2.49 -7.25
N ASN A 224 -25.65 2.42 -7.06
CA ASN A 224 -26.51 3.14 -7.97
C ASN A 224 -26.00 4.57 -7.96
N TYR A 225 -25.55 5.08 -9.11
CA TYR A 225 -25.24 6.50 -9.26
C TYR A 225 -26.51 7.28 -8.92
N ILE A 226 -26.64 7.63 -7.65
CA ILE A 226 -27.66 8.56 -7.19
C ILE A 226 -27.13 9.90 -7.66
N ASN A 227 -27.85 10.59 -8.54
CA ASN A 227 -27.46 11.94 -8.91
C ASN A 227 -27.47 12.84 -7.66
N TYR A 228 -26.82 13.98 -7.71
CA TYR A 228 -26.68 14.88 -6.56
C TYR A 228 -28.02 15.19 -5.89
N ASP A 229 -29.08 15.38 -6.67
CA ASP A 229 -30.42 15.73 -6.15
C ASP A 229 -31.06 14.56 -5.39
N GLN A 230 -30.85 13.33 -5.85
CA GLN A 230 -31.29 12.12 -5.14
C GLN A 230 -30.49 11.91 -3.85
N ALA A 231 -29.18 12.14 -3.87
CA ALA A 231 -28.33 12.07 -2.67
C ALA A 231 -28.72 13.11 -1.65
N LYS A 232 -28.99 14.35 -2.08
CA LYS A 232 -29.46 15.45 -1.24
C LYS A 232 -30.81 15.12 -0.61
N LYS A 233 -31.76 14.60 -1.39
CA LYS A 233 -33.09 14.21 -0.89
C LYS A 233 -32.98 13.13 0.19
N ILE A 234 -32.17 12.09 -0.02
CA ILE A 234 -31.96 11.03 0.99
C ILE A 234 -31.32 11.57 2.25
N HIS A 235 -30.41 12.51 2.14
CA HIS A 235 -29.80 13.19 3.29
C HIS A 235 -30.78 14.03 4.07
N ASP A 236 -31.57 14.83 3.37
CA ASP A 236 -32.59 15.71 3.98
C ASP A 236 -33.72 14.89 4.64
N ASP A 237 -34.18 13.81 4.00
CA ASP A 237 -35.16 12.88 4.57
C ASP A 237 -34.64 12.17 5.83
N LYS A 238 -33.33 11.87 5.89
CA LYS A 238 -32.71 11.24 7.06
C LYS A 238 -32.61 12.19 8.25
N ILE A 239 -32.24 13.44 8.00
CA ILE A 239 -32.22 14.49 9.04
C ILE A 239 -33.62 14.75 9.59
N LEU A 240 -34.63 14.80 8.72
CA LEU A 240 -36.03 15.03 9.15
C LEU A 240 -36.60 13.88 9.98
N ASN A 241 -36.10 12.65 9.81
CA ASN A 241 -36.55 11.49 10.61
C ASN A 241 -35.76 11.31 11.92
N GLU A 242 -34.68 12.07 12.14
CA GLU A 242 -33.89 12.07 13.39
C GLU A 242 -34.20 13.27 14.28
N LEU A 243 -35.11 14.22 13.85
CA LEU A 243 -35.65 15.34 14.62
C LEU A 243 -37.04 15.01 15.16
#